data_7e290eb47cc4c24d6bede06b927f2005
#
_entry.id   7e290eb47cc4c24d6bede06b927f2005
#
_cell.length_a   1.000
_cell.length_b   1.000
_cell.length_c   1.000
_cell.angle_alpha   90.00
_cell.angle_beta   90.00
_cell.angle_gamma   90.00
#
_symmetry.space_group_name_H-M   'P 1'
#
loop_
_entity.id
_entity.type
_entity.pdbx_description
1 polymer ?
#
loop_
_entity_poly.entity_id
_entity_poly.type
_entity_poly.pdbx_seq_one_letter_code
_entity_poly.pdbx_strand_id
1 'polypeptide(L)'
;MESSKNRIRVNIYGEEYTVRSDGDIEYMKEVARFVDSQMRSIADKMPNKSPSRVAILAALNITDELFKQREGQRDFSEFEKRAGDIISLLDEKIPE
;
A
#
# COMPACT_ATOMS: atom_id res chain seq x y z
N MET A 1 17.66 8.37 21.31
CA MET A 1 17.23 8.20 21.07
C MET A 1 16.64 7.24 20.75
N GLU A 2 16.23 6.66 20.86
CA GLU A 2 15.59 5.79 20.68
C GLU A 2 15.13 5.53 19.49
N SER A 3 15.28 6.09 18.68
CA SER A 3 14.68 5.85 17.43
C SER A 3 15.20 4.64 16.72
N SER A 4 16.33 4.16 17.02
CA SER A 4 16.82 2.97 16.34
C SER A 4 15.99 1.74 16.71
N LYS A 5 15.36 1.77 17.86
CA LYS A 5 14.50 0.64 18.24
C LYS A 5 13.23 0.60 17.44
N ASN A 6 12.84 1.73 16.87
CA ASN A 6 11.61 1.80 16.12
C ASN A 6 11.83 1.63 14.64
N ARG A 7 13.02 1.29 14.24
CA ARG A 7 13.32 1.14 12.83
C ARG A 7 13.61 -0.31 12.51
N ILE A 8 13.04 -0.74 11.41
CA ILE A 8 13.32 -2.09 10.94
C ILE A 8 13.61 -2.01 9.46
N ARG A 9 14.30 -3.01 8.99
CA ARG A 9 14.58 -3.12 7.58
C ARG A 9 13.66 -4.13 6.96
N VAL A 10 13.07 -3.77 5.84
CA VAL A 10 12.18 -4.66 5.13
C VAL A 10 12.61 -4.71 3.69
N ASN A 11 12.32 -5.80 3.05
CA ASN A 11 12.65 -5.98 1.65
C ASN A 11 11.36 -6.03 0.88
N ILE A 12 11.18 -5.10 -0.04
CA ILE A 12 9.97 -5.04 -0.84
C ILE A 12 10.36 -4.97 -2.29
N TYR A 13 9.94 -5.94 -3.04
CA TYR A 13 10.17 -6.00 -4.47
C TYR A 13 11.67 -5.90 -4.80
N GLY A 14 12.47 -6.59 -3.99
CA GLY A 14 13.89 -6.64 -4.23
C GLY A 14 14.70 -5.49 -3.68
N GLU A 15 14.06 -4.52 -3.06
CA GLU A 15 14.76 -3.36 -2.52
C GLU A 15 14.62 -3.32 -1.02
N GLU A 16 15.65 -2.85 -0.37
CA GLU A 16 15.65 -2.77 1.08
C GLU A 16 15.25 -1.39 1.53
N TYR A 17 14.33 -1.32 2.48
CA TYR A 17 13.87 -0.06 3.03
C TYR A 17 13.95 -0.10 4.54
N THR A 18 14.24 1.05 5.12
CA THR A 18 14.20 1.19 6.56
C THR A 18 12.92 1.96 6.90
N VAL A 19 12.07 1.35 7.70
CA VAL A 19 10.80 1.98 8.05
C VAL A 19 10.70 2.08 9.55
N ARG A 20 9.85 2.97 9.99
CA ARG A 20 9.59 3.12 11.40
C ARG A 20 8.42 2.26 11.79
N SER A 21 8.53 1.68 12.95
CA SER A 21 7.46 0.88 13.48
C SER A 21 7.18 1.34 14.90
N ASP A 22 5.96 1.76 15.13
CA ASP A 22 5.62 2.21 16.46
C ASP A 22 5.23 1.11 17.38
N GLY A 23 5.16 -0.08 16.93
CA GLY A 23 4.73 -1.14 17.78
C GLY A 23 5.38 -2.44 17.41
N ASP A 24 4.57 -3.38 17.04
CA ASP A 24 5.00 -4.74 16.79
C ASP A 24 5.86 -4.82 15.55
N ILE A 25 7.11 -5.19 15.73
CA ILE A 25 8.03 -5.31 14.61
C ILE A 25 7.60 -6.46 13.70
N GLU A 26 7.15 -7.55 14.28
CA GLU A 26 6.70 -8.68 13.48
C GLU A 26 5.51 -8.32 12.62
N TYR A 27 4.62 -7.52 13.19
CA TYR A 27 3.48 -7.06 12.42
C TYR A 27 3.93 -6.22 11.22
N MET A 28 4.89 -5.33 11.44
CA MET A 28 5.36 -4.49 10.34
C MET A 28 6.04 -5.33 9.27
N LYS A 29 6.73 -6.37 9.68
CA LYS A 29 7.34 -7.26 8.70
C LYS A 29 6.28 -7.97 7.88
N GLU A 30 5.19 -8.33 8.50
CA GLU A 30 4.09 -8.95 7.78
C GLU A 30 3.48 -7.97 6.77
N VAL A 31 3.32 -6.73 7.19
CA VAL A 31 2.81 -5.71 6.29
C VAL A 31 3.71 -5.59 5.07
N ALA A 32 5.00 -5.56 5.30
CA ALA A 32 5.94 -5.44 4.20
C ALA A 32 5.89 -6.64 3.27
N ARG A 33 5.75 -7.83 3.83
CA ARG A 33 5.63 -9.03 3.01
C ARG A 33 4.38 -9.00 2.16
N PHE A 34 3.32 -8.45 2.70
CA PHE A 34 2.09 -8.36 1.94
C PHE A 34 2.25 -7.41 0.76
N VAL A 35 2.87 -6.26 0.98
CA VAL A 35 3.12 -5.32 -0.11
C VAL A 35 4.00 -5.98 -1.17
N ASP A 36 5.04 -6.66 -0.73
CA ASP A 36 5.93 -7.34 -1.64
C ASP A 36 5.18 -8.33 -2.51
N SER A 37 4.32 -9.14 -1.91
CA SER A 37 3.60 -10.14 -2.67
C SER A 37 2.60 -9.51 -3.63
N GLN A 38 2.00 -8.40 -3.25
CA GLN A 38 1.09 -7.70 -4.15
C GLN A 38 1.84 -7.18 -5.37
N MET A 39 3.01 -6.60 -5.15
CA MET A 39 3.79 -6.07 -6.26
C MET A 39 4.24 -7.18 -7.18
N ARG A 40 4.69 -8.29 -6.62
CA ARG A 40 5.14 -9.39 -7.46
C ARG A 40 4.00 -10.00 -8.27
N SER A 41 2.84 -10.07 -7.67
CA SER A 41 1.68 -10.60 -8.37
C SER A 41 1.32 -9.72 -9.56
N ILE A 42 1.39 -8.42 -9.39
CA ILE A 42 1.10 -7.50 -10.48
C ILE A 42 2.17 -7.58 -11.55
N ALA A 43 3.41 -7.66 -11.13
CA ALA A 43 4.52 -7.72 -12.07
C ALA A 43 4.44 -8.98 -12.93
N ASP A 44 3.96 -10.07 -12.37
CA ASP A 44 3.80 -11.29 -13.13
C ASP A 44 2.83 -11.11 -14.29
N LYS A 45 1.83 -10.27 -14.08
CA LYS A 45 0.82 -10.07 -15.10
C LYS A 45 1.19 -8.94 -16.05
N MET A 46 2.10 -8.09 -15.64
CA MET A 46 2.49 -6.95 -16.46
C MET A 46 4.00 -6.80 -16.42
N PRO A 47 4.70 -7.67 -17.10
CA PRO A 47 6.15 -7.75 -16.90
C PRO A 47 6.95 -6.55 -17.36
N ASN A 48 6.40 -5.71 -18.17
CA ASN A 48 7.19 -4.59 -18.68
C ASN A 48 6.92 -3.27 -18.00
N LYS A 49 6.28 -3.32 -16.84
CA LYS A 49 6.01 -2.09 -16.11
C LYS A 49 7.17 -1.73 -15.20
N SER A 50 7.38 -0.45 -15.03
CA SER A 50 8.42 0.00 -14.12
C SER A 50 8.03 -0.29 -12.68
N PRO A 51 9.02 -0.38 -11.79
CA PRO A 51 8.69 -0.63 -10.38
C PRO A 51 7.76 0.40 -9.78
N SER A 52 7.87 1.66 -10.15
CA SER A 52 6.97 2.64 -9.56
C SER A 52 5.55 2.46 -10.06
N ARG A 53 5.36 2.03 -11.29
CA ARG A 53 4.01 1.74 -11.75
C ARG A 53 3.44 0.53 -11.04
N VAL A 54 4.27 -0.48 -10.84
CA VAL A 54 3.84 -1.66 -10.11
C VAL A 54 3.42 -1.26 -8.69
N ALA A 55 4.19 -0.39 -8.07
CA ALA A 55 3.86 0.04 -6.71
C ALA A 55 2.53 0.78 -6.67
N ILE A 56 2.28 1.63 -7.62
CA ILE A 56 1.02 2.37 -7.65
C ILE A 56 -0.15 1.43 -7.87
N LEU A 57 0.01 0.48 -8.77
CA LEU A 57 -1.05 -0.49 -9.00
C LEU A 57 -1.30 -1.34 -7.77
N ALA A 58 -0.23 -1.70 -7.07
CA ALA A 58 -0.39 -2.46 -5.84
C ALA A 58 -1.13 -1.64 -4.80
N ALA A 59 -0.80 -0.37 -4.68
CA ALA A 59 -1.48 0.49 -3.72
C ALA A 59 -2.97 0.59 -4.03
N LEU A 60 -3.30 0.73 -5.29
CA LEU A 60 -4.71 0.81 -5.68
C LEU A 60 -5.42 -0.50 -5.36
N ASN A 61 -4.76 -1.60 -5.62
CA ASN A 61 -5.35 -2.90 -5.37
C ASN A 61 -5.60 -3.11 -3.88
N ILE A 62 -4.62 -2.77 -3.07
CA ILE A 62 -4.74 -2.93 -1.62
C ILE A 62 -5.84 -2.03 -1.08
N THR A 63 -5.89 -0.81 -1.56
CA THR A 63 -6.89 0.13 -1.11
C THR A 63 -8.29 -0.32 -1.51
N ASP A 64 -8.40 -0.86 -2.70
CA ASP A 64 -9.68 -1.39 -3.15
C ASP A 64 -10.16 -2.50 -2.22
N GLU A 65 -9.27 -3.39 -1.86
CA GLU A 65 -9.63 -4.47 -0.95
C GLU A 65 -10.03 -3.93 0.41
N LEU A 66 -9.29 -2.95 0.88
CA LEU A 66 -9.61 -2.36 2.17
C LEU A 66 -11.00 -1.75 2.17
N PHE A 67 -11.32 -1.02 1.13
CA PHE A 67 -12.61 -0.38 1.05
C PHE A 67 -13.75 -1.39 0.94
N LYS A 68 -13.51 -2.46 0.21
CA LYS A 68 -14.52 -3.50 0.11
C LYS A 68 -14.80 -4.16 1.45
N GLN A 69 -13.77 -4.36 2.24
CA GLN A 69 -13.96 -4.92 3.56
C GLN A 69 -14.72 -3.97 4.46
N ARG A 70 -14.42 -2.69 4.35
CA ARG A 70 -15.09 -1.71 5.18
C ARG A 70 -16.53 -1.51 4.76
N GLU A 71 -16.82 -1.77 3.51
CA GLU A 71 -18.15 -1.57 3.00
C GLU A 71 -19.17 -2.40 3.76
N GLY A 72 -18.77 -3.58 4.19
CA GLY A 72 -19.67 -4.42 4.94
C GLY A 72 -19.89 -3.96 6.35
N GLN A 73 -19.10 -3.01 6.81
CA GLN A 73 -19.17 -2.56 8.19
C GLN A 73 -19.59 -1.14 8.32
N ARG A 74 -19.63 -0.40 7.23
CA ARG A 74 -19.87 0.99 7.30
C ARG A 74 -20.96 1.44 6.42
N ASP A 75 -21.39 2.64 6.66
CA ASP A 75 -22.36 3.28 5.82
C ASP A 75 -21.80 3.40 4.43
N PHE A 76 -22.59 3.00 3.46
CA PHE A 76 -22.16 3.05 2.07
C PHE A 76 -21.89 4.50 1.62
N SER A 77 -22.70 5.42 2.10
CA SER A 77 -22.48 6.80 1.68
C SER A 77 -21.17 7.35 2.19
N GLU A 78 -20.76 6.92 3.35
CA GLU A 78 -19.46 7.33 3.86
C GLU A 78 -18.35 6.76 3.02
N PHE A 79 -18.50 5.54 2.61
CA PHE A 79 -17.52 4.91 1.73
C PHE A 79 -17.39 5.67 0.42
N GLU A 80 -18.51 6.01 -0.18
CA GLU A 80 -18.49 6.74 -1.43
C GLU A 80 -17.81 8.09 -1.30
N LYS A 81 -18.06 8.75 -0.20
CA LYS A 81 -17.46 10.05 0.01
C LYS A 81 -15.94 9.94 0.10
N ARG A 82 -15.47 8.97 0.82
CA ARG A 82 -14.03 8.79 0.95
C ARG A 82 -13.38 8.42 -0.36
N ALA A 83 -14.01 7.55 -1.09
CA ALA A 83 -13.45 7.12 -2.38
C ALA A 83 -13.37 8.30 -3.32
N GLY A 84 -14.39 9.14 -3.30
CA GLY A 84 -14.38 10.31 -4.16
C GLY A 84 -13.25 11.25 -3.83
N ASP A 85 -13.02 11.45 -2.54
CA ASP A 85 -11.93 12.33 -2.12
C ASP A 85 -10.58 11.82 -2.58
N ILE A 86 -10.38 10.53 -2.43
CA ILE A 86 -9.10 9.94 -2.81
C ILE A 86 -8.87 10.06 -4.30
N ILE A 87 -9.90 9.79 -5.07
CA ILE A 87 -9.79 9.86 -6.51
C ILE A 87 -9.48 11.28 -6.94
N SER A 88 -10.12 12.25 -6.33
CA SER A 88 -9.85 13.64 -6.65
C SER A 88 -8.41 14.00 -6.40
N LEU A 89 -7.87 13.56 -5.29
CA LEU A 89 -6.50 13.86 -4.96
C LEU A 89 -5.55 13.24 -5.96
N LEU A 90 -5.83 12.03 -6.36
CA LEU A 90 -4.96 11.36 -7.32
C LEU A 90 -5.00 12.06 -8.66
N ASP A 91 -6.16 12.47 -9.08
CA ASP A 91 -6.29 13.16 -10.34
C ASP A 91 -5.47 14.43 -10.36
N GLU A 92 -5.48 15.13 -9.27
CA GLU A 92 -4.73 16.36 -9.21
C GLU A 92 -3.25 16.13 -9.15
N LYS A 93 -2.85 15.09 -8.45
CA LYS A 93 -1.45 14.85 -8.26
C LYS A 93 -0.79 14.17 -9.42
N ILE A 94 -1.53 13.46 -10.20
CA ILE A 94 -0.99 12.71 -11.31
C ILE A 94 -1.64 13.15 -12.58
N PRO A 95 -1.19 14.23 -13.11
CA PRO A 95 -1.83 14.71 -14.27
C PRO A 95 -1.53 13.82 -15.38
N GLU A 96 -1.37 13.39 -15.97
CA GLU A 96 -1.10 12.60 -16.95
C GLU A 96 -1.35 12.46 -17.59
#